data_ecea16a56be331db3160f4f930453075
#
_entry.id   ecea16a56be331db3160f4f930453075
#
_cell.length_a   1.000
_cell.length_b   1.000
_cell.length_c   1.000
_cell.angle_alpha   90.00
_cell.angle_beta   90.00
_cell.angle_gamma   90.00
#
_symmetry.space_group_name_H-M   'P 1'
#
loop_
_entity.id
_entity.type
_entity.pdbx_description
1 polymer ?
#
loop_
_entity_poly.entity_id
_entity_poly.type
_entity_poly.pdbx_seq_one_letter_code
_entity_poly.pdbx_strand_id
1 'polypeptide(L)'
;MTLTLFLTVSGQTKEIVEKNIYNIKSIPSYYLKVFLYDPKVKRHDLIKDSSYSKVISLDTFALQYLIPFLSDTTLTEINNECLQTKFKIADIAFFLINDIESIPYALVTGGQYCTWGECGGLPDGFLYFINAQRLRFKNDYVTYFYDDKRKEWLKELHRKPTKKKKKNG
;
A
#
# COMPACT_ATOMS: atom_id res chain seq x y z
N MET A 1 -16.75 4.44 -30.27
CA MET A 1 -15.35 3.96 -30.21
C MET A 1 -14.70 3.91 -28.84
N THR A 2 -15.31 4.46 -27.78
CA THR A 2 -14.71 4.62 -26.43
C THR A 2 -14.76 3.37 -25.54
N LEU A 3 -15.76 2.50 -25.69
CA LEU A 3 -15.95 1.34 -24.80
C LEU A 3 -14.89 0.24 -25.00
N THR A 4 -14.47 0.02 -26.23
CA THR A 4 -13.46 -1.02 -26.59
C THR A 4 -12.07 -0.69 -26.04
N LEU A 5 -11.70 0.59 -25.96
CA LEU A 5 -10.41 1.03 -25.42
C LEU A 5 -10.32 0.81 -23.90
N PHE A 6 -11.39 1.04 -23.16
CA PHE A 6 -11.44 0.81 -21.71
C PHE A 6 -11.31 -0.65 -21.33
N LEU A 7 -11.93 -1.55 -22.10
CA LEU A 7 -11.84 -2.99 -21.85
C LEU A 7 -10.43 -3.54 -22.09
N THR A 8 -9.71 -3.02 -23.08
CA THR A 8 -8.32 -3.46 -23.35
C THR A 8 -7.34 -2.98 -22.29
N VAL A 9 -7.46 -1.74 -21.81
CA VAL A 9 -6.60 -1.18 -20.75
C VAL A 9 -6.83 -1.91 -19.41
N SER A 10 -8.08 -2.19 -19.07
CA SER A 10 -8.45 -2.92 -17.84
C SER A 10 -7.90 -4.35 -17.84
N GLY A 11 -8.03 -5.08 -18.96
CA GLY A 11 -7.47 -6.43 -19.11
C GLY A 11 -5.95 -6.47 -18.99
N GLN A 12 -5.26 -5.53 -19.62
CA GLN A 12 -3.81 -5.41 -19.58
C GLN A 12 -3.30 -5.07 -18.17
N THR A 13 -3.97 -4.18 -17.45
CA THR A 13 -3.63 -3.83 -16.06
C THR A 13 -3.73 -5.05 -15.15
N LYS A 14 -4.81 -5.82 -15.25
CA LYS A 14 -5.01 -7.06 -14.50
C LYS A 14 -3.86 -8.03 -14.73
N GLU A 15 -3.55 -8.32 -15.99
CA GLU A 15 -2.49 -9.24 -16.36
C GLU A 15 -1.12 -8.82 -15.81
N ILE A 16 -0.80 -7.52 -15.87
CA ILE A 16 0.46 -7.00 -15.31
C ILE A 16 0.51 -7.22 -13.81
N VAL A 17 -0.56 -6.95 -13.06
CA VAL A 17 -0.61 -7.16 -11.61
C VAL A 17 -0.44 -8.64 -11.28
N GLU A 18 -1.26 -9.51 -11.87
CA GLU A 18 -1.24 -10.95 -11.60
C GLU A 18 0.12 -11.59 -11.93
N LYS A 19 0.73 -11.20 -13.05
CA LYS A 19 2.05 -11.70 -13.45
C LYS A 19 3.18 -11.23 -12.53
N ASN A 20 3.14 -9.98 -12.07
CA ASN A 20 4.28 -9.41 -11.36
C ASN A 20 4.23 -9.66 -9.86
N ILE A 21 3.05 -9.75 -9.22
CA ILE A 21 2.95 -9.86 -7.76
C ILE A 21 3.68 -11.09 -7.19
N TYR A 22 3.62 -12.24 -7.88
CA TYR A 22 4.33 -13.47 -7.50
C TYR A 22 5.82 -13.45 -7.87
N ASN A 23 6.26 -12.49 -8.69
CA ASN A 23 7.65 -12.36 -9.14
C ASN A 23 8.45 -11.34 -8.34
N ILE A 24 7.84 -10.66 -7.37
CA ILE A 24 8.51 -9.70 -6.48
C ILE A 24 9.50 -10.47 -5.59
N LYS A 25 10.78 -10.07 -5.62
CA LYS A 25 11.87 -10.68 -4.86
C LYS A 25 12.36 -9.81 -3.71
N SER A 26 12.02 -8.53 -3.72
CA SER A 26 12.34 -7.60 -2.63
C SER A 26 11.30 -6.51 -2.51
N ILE A 27 11.13 -6.02 -1.30
CA ILE A 27 10.26 -4.89 -0.97
C ILE A 27 11.11 -3.69 -0.57
N PRO A 28 10.57 -2.47 -0.63
CA PRO A 28 11.27 -1.28 -0.21
C PRO A 28 11.76 -1.39 1.25
N SER A 29 13.01 -0.94 1.48
CA SER A 29 13.68 -1.07 2.78
C SER A 29 12.97 -0.38 3.94
N TYR A 30 12.16 0.62 3.66
CA TYR A 30 11.35 1.30 4.69
C TYR A 30 10.24 0.42 5.29
N TYR A 31 9.94 -0.75 4.71
CA TYR A 31 9.08 -1.76 5.32
C TYR A 31 9.85 -2.78 6.16
N LEU A 32 11.18 -2.84 6.02
CA LEU A 32 12.03 -3.83 6.69
C LEU A 32 12.71 -3.30 7.94
N LYS A 33 12.97 -1.99 8.03
CA LYS A 33 13.76 -1.37 9.11
C LYS A 33 13.11 -0.08 9.57
N VAL A 34 13.39 0.33 10.81
CA VAL A 34 13.12 1.70 11.25
C VAL A 34 13.82 2.65 10.29
N PHE A 35 13.04 3.32 9.49
CA PHE A 35 13.56 4.26 8.51
C PHE A 35 13.67 5.62 9.20
N LEU A 36 14.89 6.03 9.52
CA LEU A 36 15.16 7.42 9.86
C LEU A 36 14.86 8.23 8.58
N TYR A 37 13.74 8.96 8.62
CA TYR A 37 13.29 9.76 7.50
C TYR A 37 14.37 10.77 7.11
N ASP A 38 15.05 10.52 6.01
CA ASP A 38 15.88 11.51 5.34
C ASP A 38 15.03 12.23 4.28
N PRO A 39 14.70 13.52 4.46
CA PRO A 39 13.87 14.25 3.52
C PRO A 39 14.48 14.38 2.12
N LYS A 40 15.76 14.05 1.95
CA LYS A 40 16.47 14.08 0.66
C LYS A 40 16.26 12.78 -0.14
N VAL A 41 15.86 11.69 0.52
CA VAL A 41 15.65 10.40 -0.14
C VAL A 41 14.18 10.27 -0.54
N LYS A 42 13.91 10.20 -1.82
CA LYS A 42 12.56 9.97 -2.33
C LYS A 42 12.20 8.48 -2.15
N ARG A 43 10.99 8.18 -1.69
CA ARG A 43 10.52 6.80 -1.54
C ARG A 43 10.69 5.97 -2.81
N HIS A 44 10.43 6.56 -3.96
CA HIS A 44 10.59 5.89 -5.26
C HIS A 44 12.02 5.38 -5.49
N ASP A 45 13.06 6.09 -5.02
CA ASP A 45 14.45 5.71 -5.22
C ASP A 45 14.86 4.48 -4.39
N LEU A 46 14.01 4.09 -3.42
CA LEU A 46 14.20 2.91 -2.57
C LEU A 46 13.55 1.64 -3.15
N ILE A 47 12.79 1.77 -4.24
CA ILE A 47 12.15 0.64 -4.92
C ILE A 47 13.14 0.07 -5.93
N LYS A 48 13.75 -1.06 -5.61
CA LYS A 48 14.78 -1.70 -6.45
C LYS A 48 14.24 -2.87 -7.29
N ASP A 49 13.12 -3.45 -6.87
CA ASP A 49 12.52 -4.59 -7.55
C ASP A 49 11.75 -4.16 -8.80
N SER A 50 12.08 -4.74 -9.95
CA SER A 50 11.46 -4.35 -11.23
C SER A 50 9.98 -4.77 -11.32
N SER A 51 9.60 -5.89 -10.71
CA SER A 51 8.21 -6.34 -10.67
C SER A 51 7.37 -5.46 -9.76
N TYR A 52 7.93 -5.06 -8.60
CA TYR A 52 7.32 -4.10 -7.70
C TYR A 52 7.10 -2.74 -8.41
N SER A 53 8.15 -2.21 -9.06
CA SER A 53 8.09 -0.95 -9.80
C SER A 53 7.05 -0.97 -10.93
N LYS A 54 6.93 -2.09 -11.65
CA LYS A 54 5.92 -2.24 -12.72
C LYS A 54 4.50 -2.11 -12.19
N VAL A 55 4.21 -2.72 -11.03
CA VAL A 55 2.88 -2.62 -10.42
C VAL A 55 2.62 -1.20 -9.93
N ILE A 56 3.59 -0.56 -9.26
CA ILE A 56 3.48 0.83 -8.82
C ILE A 56 3.24 1.79 -10.01
N SER A 57 3.88 1.56 -11.15
CA SER A 57 3.71 2.41 -12.34
C SER A 57 2.31 2.40 -12.95
N LEU A 58 1.47 1.43 -12.57
CA LEU A 58 0.06 1.40 -12.96
C LEU A 58 -0.81 2.37 -12.15
N ASP A 59 -0.24 2.96 -11.10
CA ASP A 59 -0.92 3.91 -10.23
C ASP A 59 -2.25 3.35 -9.68
N THR A 60 -3.22 4.20 -9.44
CA THR A 60 -4.52 3.84 -8.87
C THR A 60 -5.31 2.80 -9.68
N PHE A 61 -4.96 2.60 -10.96
CA PHE A 61 -5.54 1.54 -11.79
C PHE A 61 -5.22 0.13 -11.28
N ALA A 62 -4.10 -0.06 -10.57
CA ALA A 62 -3.72 -1.35 -10.01
C ALA A 62 -4.56 -1.74 -8.78
N LEU A 63 -5.10 -0.78 -8.04
CA LEU A 63 -5.69 -1.02 -6.71
C LEU A 63 -6.79 -2.08 -6.72
N GLN A 64 -7.73 -1.99 -7.66
CA GLN A 64 -8.83 -2.97 -7.75
C GLN A 64 -8.35 -4.40 -8.01
N TYR A 65 -7.20 -4.56 -8.68
CA TYR A 65 -6.61 -5.86 -8.99
C TYR A 65 -5.68 -6.37 -7.88
N LEU A 66 -5.23 -5.50 -6.97
CA LEU A 66 -4.46 -5.86 -5.79
C LEU A 66 -5.36 -6.34 -4.63
N ILE A 67 -6.60 -5.86 -4.54
CA ILE A 67 -7.56 -6.21 -3.49
C ILE A 67 -7.74 -7.75 -3.31
N PRO A 68 -7.91 -8.56 -4.37
CA PRO A 68 -8.02 -10.00 -4.23
C PRO A 68 -6.86 -10.64 -3.46
N PHE A 69 -5.64 -10.14 -3.65
CA PHE A 69 -4.42 -10.65 -3.05
C PHE A 69 -4.27 -10.32 -1.55
N LEU A 70 -5.04 -9.38 -0.99
CA LEU A 70 -4.98 -9.05 0.44
C LEU A 70 -5.30 -10.23 1.38
N SER A 71 -5.88 -11.30 0.86
CA SER A 71 -6.13 -12.54 1.61
C SER A 71 -5.26 -13.72 1.15
N ASP A 72 -4.34 -13.53 0.22
CA ASP A 72 -3.48 -14.60 -0.29
C ASP A 72 -2.37 -14.94 0.72
N THR A 73 -2.42 -16.15 1.25
CA THR A 73 -1.48 -16.65 2.28
C THR A 73 -0.25 -17.34 1.72
N THR A 74 -0.08 -17.38 0.40
CA THR A 74 1.10 -17.94 -0.26
C THR A 74 2.36 -17.23 0.24
N LEU A 75 3.35 -18.00 0.71
CA LEU A 75 4.62 -17.48 1.20
C LEU A 75 5.48 -17.01 0.03
N THR A 76 6.13 -15.87 0.21
CA THR A 76 7.18 -15.38 -0.68
C THR A 76 8.56 -15.88 -0.24
N GLU A 77 9.60 -15.56 -1.01
CA GLU A 77 10.99 -15.79 -0.59
C GLU A 77 11.55 -14.65 0.29
N ILE A 78 10.79 -13.58 0.52
CA ILE A 78 11.24 -12.37 1.24
C ILE A 78 11.08 -12.59 2.74
N ASN A 79 12.17 -12.45 3.48
CA ASN A 79 12.15 -12.58 4.93
C ASN A 79 11.47 -11.39 5.60
N ASN A 80 10.62 -11.69 6.57
CA ASN A 80 10.03 -10.74 7.50
C ASN A 80 10.76 -10.87 8.85
N GLU A 81 11.80 -10.06 9.03
CA GLU A 81 12.60 -10.10 10.25
C GLU A 81 11.80 -9.76 11.51
N CYS A 82 10.74 -8.95 11.35
CA CYS A 82 9.88 -8.53 12.45
C CYS A 82 9.04 -9.67 13.02
N LEU A 83 8.49 -10.50 12.15
CA LEU A 83 7.64 -11.63 12.54
C LEU A 83 8.42 -12.95 12.57
N GLN A 84 9.74 -12.93 12.30
CA GLN A 84 10.60 -14.12 12.22
C GLN A 84 10.03 -15.17 11.25
N THR A 85 9.49 -14.74 10.12
CA THR A 85 8.85 -15.58 9.11
C THR A 85 9.14 -15.02 7.71
N LYS A 86 8.52 -15.58 6.68
CA LYS A 86 8.48 -14.98 5.34
C LYS A 86 7.23 -14.12 5.17
N PHE A 87 7.34 -13.07 4.37
CA PHE A 87 6.15 -12.32 3.93
C PHE A 87 5.23 -13.21 3.09
N LYS A 88 3.95 -12.93 3.16
CA LYS A 88 2.93 -13.54 2.31
C LYS A 88 2.63 -12.61 1.13
N ILE A 89 2.05 -13.16 0.06
CA ILE A 89 1.58 -12.35 -1.07
C ILE A 89 0.62 -11.25 -0.60
N ALA A 90 -0.19 -11.53 0.42
CA ALA A 90 -1.08 -10.53 1.02
C ALA A 90 -0.33 -9.35 1.65
N ASP A 91 0.85 -9.56 2.23
CA ASP A 91 1.68 -8.47 2.76
C ASP A 91 2.24 -7.62 1.62
N ILE A 92 2.67 -8.26 0.53
CA ILE A 92 3.15 -7.58 -0.67
C ILE A 92 2.04 -6.74 -1.31
N ALA A 93 0.82 -7.30 -1.44
CA ALA A 93 -0.33 -6.57 -1.94
C ALA A 93 -0.65 -5.35 -1.08
N PHE A 94 -0.59 -5.49 0.25
CA PHE A 94 -0.75 -4.39 1.18
C PHE A 94 0.31 -3.30 0.97
N PHE A 95 1.59 -3.65 0.86
CA PHE A 95 2.66 -2.68 0.63
C PHE A 95 2.49 -1.93 -0.68
N LEU A 96 2.16 -2.63 -1.77
CA LEU A 96 1.86 -2.04 -3.06
C LEU A 96 0.71 -1.03 -2.99
N ILE A 97 -0.39 -1.41 -2.35
CA ILE A 97 -1.55 -0.52 -2.15
C ILE A 97 -1.14 0.71 -1.34
N ASN A 98 -0.39 0.52 -0.25
CA ASN A 98 0.04 1.62 0.62
C ASN A 98 1.03 2.57 -0.05
N ASP A 99 1.82 2.09 -1.01
CA ASP A 99 2.74 2.92 -1.78
C ASP A 99 2.04 3.66 -2.93
N ILE A 100 1.02 3.05 -3.54
CA ILE A 100 0.20 3.69 -4.57
C ILE A 100 -0.71 4.75 -3.95
N GLU A 101 -1.39 4.39 -2.86
CA GLU A 101 -2.34 5.26 -2.18
C GLU A 101 -2.24 5.04 -0.67
N SER A 102 -1.60 5.97 0.04
CA SER A 102 -1.42 5.87 1.50
C SER A 102 -2.72 5.45 2.21
N ILE A 103 -2.69 4.28 2.86
CA ILE A 103 -3.86 3.72 3.53
C ILE A 103 -4.10 4.47 4.84
N PRO A 104 -5.28 5.06 5.08
CA PRO A 104 -5.64 5.63 6.37
C PRO A 104 -6.04 4.51 7.35
N TYR A 105 -5.07 3.90 8.02
CA TYR A 105 -5.25 2.70 8.85
C TYR A 105 -6.44 2.79 9.81
N ALA A 106 -6.59 3.94 10.49
CA ALA A 106 -7.69 4.15 11.44
C ALA A 106 -9.07 4.14 10.76
N LEU A 107 -9.19 4.73 9.56
CA LEU A 107 -10.45 4.73 8.80
C LEU A 107 -10.81 3.34 8.27
N VAL A 108 -9.80 2.58 7.83
CA VAL A 108 -10.01 1.24 7.27
C VAL A 108 -10.33 0.24 8.35
N THR A 109 -9.61 0.24 9.48
CA THR A 109 -9.71 -0.82 10.50
C THR A 109 -10.54 -0.44 11.72
N GLY A 110 -10.88 0.83 11.86
CA GLY A 110 -11.51 1.38 13.09
C GLY A 110 -10.58 1.40 14.30
N GLY A 111 -9.31 1.03 14.13
CA GLY A 111 -8.31 0.97 15.21
C GLY A 111 -7.46 2.24 15.29
N GLN A 112 -6.98 2.55 16.50
CA GLN A 112 -5.99 3.61 16.70
C GLN A 112 -4.58 3.00 16.72
N TYR A 113 -3.70 3.57 15.91
CA TYR A 113 -2.29 3.16 15.80
C TYR A 113 -1.43 4.40 16.11
N CYS A 114 -1.06 4.56 17.37
CA CYS A 114 -0.39 5.77 17.87
C CYS A 114 1.14 5.64 17.92
N THR A 115 1.66 4.41 17.84
CA THR A 115 3.09 4.15 17.97
C THR A 115 3.63 3.55 16.69
N TRP A 116 4.87 3.89 16.37
CA TRP A 116 5.63 3.32 15.26
C TRP A 116 6.68 2.41 15.87
N GLY A 117 6.55 1.12 15.60
CA GLY A 117 7.45 0.11 16.12
C GLY A 117 8.77 0.00 15.38
N GLU A 118 9.60 -0.91 15.84
CA GLU A 118 10.89 -1.21 15.21
C GLU A 118 10.77 -1.85 13.82
N CYS A 119 9.57 -2.26 13.45
CA CYS A 119 9.25 -2.99 12.24
C CYS A 119 8.89 -2.10 11.05
N GLY A 120 9.80 -1.22 10.66
CA GLY A 120 9.65 -0.47 9.42
C GLY A 120 8.71 0.72 9.47
N GLY A 121 8.25 1.15 8.31
CA GLY A 121 7.39 2.32 8.14
C GLY A 121 5.89 2.07 8.42
N LEU A 122 5.57 1.09 9.26
CA LEU A 122 4.20 0.75 9.65
C LEU A 122 3.97 1.00 11.14
N PRO A 123 2.73 1.28 11.55
CA PRO A 123 2.39 1.34 12.97
C PRO A 123 2.71 0.02 13.69
N ASP A 124 3.10 0.14 14.96
CA ASP A 124 3.41 -1.03 15.79
C ASP A 124 2.24 -2.00 15.88
N GLY A 125 2.53 -3.29 15.80
CA GLY A 125 1.51 -4.34 15.81
C GLY A 125 0.62 -4.44 14.57
N PHE A 126 0.72 -3.52 13.60
CA PHE A 126 -0.18 -3.52 12.44
C PHE A 126 -0.01 -4.75 11.55
N LEU A 127 1.22 -5.20 11.29
CA LEU A 127 1.47 -6.44 10.57
C LEU A 127 0.92 -7.67 11.29
N TYR A 128 0.97 -7.69 12.62
CA TYR A 128 0.32 -8.73 13.43
C TYR A 128 -1.19 -8.74 13.23
N PHE A 129 -1.80 -7.55 13.28
CA PHE A 129 -3.24 -7.41 13.09
C PHE A 129 -3.67 -7.93 11.72
N ILE A 130 -3.05 -7.47 10.62
CA ILE A 130 -3.42 -7.93 9.29
C ILE A 130 -3.12 -9.43 9.08
N ASN A 131 -2.07 -9.97 9.69
CA ASN A 131 -1.78 -11.40 9.64
C ASN A 131 -2.83 -12.25 10.38
N ALA A 132 -3.29 -11.79 11.54
CA ALA A 132 -4.30 -12.48 12.33
C ALA A 132 -5.72 -12.35 11.72
N GLN A 133 -6.01 -11.26 11.02
CA GLN A 133 -7.36 -10.91 10.57
C GLN A 133 -7.42 -10.52 9.08
N ARG A 134 -6.70 -11.24 8.21
CA ARG A 134 -6.56 -10.91 6.78
C ARG A 134 -7.88 -10.73 6.05
N LEU A 135 -8.80 -11.66 6.24
CA LEU A 135 -10.11 -11.60 5.57
C LEU A 135 -10.92 -10.38 6.03
N ARG A 136 -10.86 -10.09 7.33
CA ARG A 136 -11.49 -8.89 7.88
C ARG A 136 -10.85 -7.65 7.29
N PHE A 137 -9.52 -7.54 7.33
CA PHE A 137 -8.81 -6.39 6.75
C PHE A 137 -9.15 -6.19 5.27
N LYS A 138 -9.17 -7.28 4.47
CA LYS A 138 -9.59 -7.22 3.07
C LYS A 138 -11.00 -6.66 2.92
N ASN A 139 -11.97 -7.15 3.71
CA ASN A 139 -13.35 -6.69 3.63
C ASN A 139 -13.49 -5.22 4.05
N ASP A 140 -12.79 -4.82 5.11
CA ASP A 140 -12.75 -3.44 5.59
C ASP A 140 -12.14 -2.52 4.52
N TYR A 141 -11.04 -2.97 3.86
CA TYR A 141 -10.43 -2.21 2.77
C TYR A 141 -11.34 -2.13 1.53
N VAL A 142 -12.04 -3.20 1.15
CA VAL A 142 -13.03 -3.19 0.07
C VAL A 142 -14.13 -2.16 0.36
N THR A 143 -14.65 -2.16 1.58
CA THR A 143 -15.66 -1.19 2.00
C THR A 143 -15.13 0.24 1.86
N TYR A 144 -13.94 0.51 2.41
CA TYR A 144 -13.28 1.81 2.30
C TYR A 144 -13.03 2.21 0.83
N PHE A 145 -12.57 1.26 -0.01
CA PHE A 145 -12.19 1.53 -1.40
C PHE A 145 -13.37 2.07 -2.24
N TYR A 146 -14.59 1.59 -1.97
CA TYR A 146 -15.79 2.03 -2.66
C TYR A 146 -16.57 3.12 -1.91
N ASP A 147 -16.16 3.51 -0.69
CA ASP A 147 -16.81 4.54 0.12
C ASP A 147 -16.45 5.97 -0.37
N ASP A 148 -17.36 6.89 -0.19
CA ASP A 148 -17.11 8.32 -0.44
C ASP A 148 -16.06 8.91 0.52
N LYS A 149 -15.87 8.33 1.70
CA LYS A 149 -14.80 8.71 2.65
C LYS A 149 -13.40 8.61 2.04
N ARG A 150 -13.17 7.63 1.14
CA ARG A 150 -11.91 7.55 0.40
C ARG A 150 -11.70 8.78 -0.47
N LYS A 151 -12.73 9.25 -1.14
CA LYS A 151 -12.66 10.44 -2.00
C LYS A 151 -12.37 11.70 -1.19
N GLU A 152 -12.94 11.80 0.02
CA GLU A 152 -12.67 12.89 0.95
C GLU A 152 -11.23 12.85 1.46
N TRP A 153 -10.76 11.69 1.88
CA TRP A 153 -9.38 11.46 2.30
C TRP A 153 -8.36 11.86 1.22
N LEU A 154 -8.57 11.44 -0.02
CA LEU A 154 -7.69 11.79 -1.14
C LEU A 154 -7.68 13.31 -1.41
N LYS A 155 -8.82 13.99 -1.28
CA LYS A 155 -8.88 15.46 -1.40
C LYS A 155 -8.06 16.14 -0.29
N GLU A 156 -8.09 15.63 0.93
CA GLU A 156 -7.30 16.17 2.04
C GLU A 156 -5.80 15.95 1.85
N LEU A 157 -5.39 14.76 1.42
CA LEU A 157 -3.97 14.45 1.12
C LEU A 157 -3.38 15.40 0.07
N HIS A 158 -4.17 15.75 -0.96
CA HIS A 158 -3.72 16.64 -2.03
C HIS A 158 -3.94 18.13 -1.73
N ARG A 159 -4.51 18.47 -0.58
CA ARG A 159 -4.73 19.85 -0.17
C ARG A 159 -3.39 20.51 0.19
N LYS A 160 -2.93 21.42 -0.70
CA LYS A 160 -1.71 22.21 -0.42
C LYS A 160 -1.88 22.96 0.92
N PRO A 161 -0.88 22.94 1.81
CA PRO A 161 -0.95 23.68 3.06
C PRO A 161 -1.17 25.15 2.74
N THR A 162 -2.28 25.72 3.20
CA THR A 162 -2.56 27.14 3.08
C THR A 162 -1.48 27.88 3.84
N LYS A 163 -0.68 28.70 3.11
CA LYS A 163 0.31 29.59 3.74
C LYS A 163 -0.42 30.42 4.81
N LYS A 164 -0.18 30.11 6.10
CA LYS A 164 -0.63 31.00 7.18
C LYS A 164 -0.05 32.37 6.90
N LYS A 165 -0.87 33.35 6.53
CA LYS A 165 -0.47 34.75 6.55
C LYS A 165 0.05 35.06 7.95
N LYS A 166 1.38 35.29 8.08
CA LYS A 166 1.94 35.92 9.29
C LYS A 166 1.18 37.24 9.46
N LYS A 167 0.30 37.30 10.47
CA LYS A 167 -0.15 38.59 10.97
C LYS A 167 1.08 39.22 11.63
N ASN A 168 1.69 40.16 10.92
CA ASN A 168 2.61 41.09 11.54
C ASN A 168 1.76 41.93 12.51
N GLY A 169 1.92 41.72 13.80
CA GLY A 169 1.53 42.61 14.87
C GLY A 169 2.76 43.28 15.41
#